data_e1f3364af1ce5411900dcd68f5063a76
#
_entry.id   e1f3364af1ce5411900dcd68f5063a76
#
_cell.length_a   1.000
_cell.length_b   1.000
_cell.length_c   1.000
_cell.angle_alpha   90.00
_cell.angle_beta   90.00
_cell.angle_gamma   90.00
#
_symmetry.space_group_name_H-M   'P 1'
#
loop_
_entity.id
_entity.type
_entity.pdbx_description
1 polymer ?
#
loop_
_entity_poly.entity_id
_entity_poly.type
_entity_poly.pdbx_seq_one_letter_code
_entity_poly.pdbx_strand_id
1 'polypeptide(L)'
;MFDLLEGWLRHKSDMVNYEAARAICEMRNVTSQQLTRAVAQLQIFLSSPKPTLKFAALRTLSALALTHPTSVASCNLDMENLISDSNRSIATYAITTLLKTGNEASVDRLMKQITGFMSEISDEFKVIVVDAIRSLCLKFPNKQALMLTFLSSVLRDEGGYDFKRSVVEAIFDMIKYIAESKETALAHLCEFIEDCEFTKLSVRVLHLLGIEGPKTPNPTKYIRYIYNRVVLENAIVRAAAVTSLAKFGVYGKDATIKRSVNVLLNR
;
A
#
# COMPACT_ATOMS: atom_id res chain seq x y z
N MET A 1 -39.17 2.21 -4.22
CA MET A 1 -38.21 1.31 -3.54
C MET A 1 -37.43 2.05 -2.45
N PHE A 2 -36.83 3.21 -2.76
CA PHE A 2 -36.07 3.98 -1.79
C PHE A 2 -36.90 4.36 -0.55
N ASP A 3 -38.11 4.91 -0.71
CA ASP A 3 -38.98 5.35 0.42
C ASP A 3 -39.33 4.20 1.37
N LEU A 4 -39.49 2.99 0.83
CA LEU A 4 -39.72 1.79 1.64
C LEU A 4 -38.48 1.43 2.46
N LEU A 5 -37.29 1.41 1.84
CA LEU A 5 -36.03 1.15 2.53
C LEU A 5 -35.70 2.24 3.57
N GLU A 6 -36.00 3.49 3.26
CA GLU A 6 -35.82 4.59 4.19
C GLU A 6 -36.70 4.42 5.45
N GLY A 7 -37.96 3.97 5.29
CA GLY A 7 -38.81 3.63 6.42
C GLY A 7 -38.20 2.54 7.31
N TRP A 8 -37.50 1.58 6.72
CA TRP A 8 -36.86 0.48 7.45
C TRP A 8 -35.55 0.88 8.16
N LEU A 9 -34.92 2.00 7.80
CA LEU A 9 -33.75 2.51 8.54
C LEU A 9 -34.06 2.84 10.03
N ARG A 10 -35.35 2.98 10.39
CA ARG A 10 -35.81 3.24 11.77
C ARG A 10 -36.57 2.06 12.38
N HIS A 11 -36.38 0.87 11.84
CA HIS A 11 -37.03 -0.33 12.37
C HIS A 11 -36.46 -0.71 13.75
N LYS A 12 -37.23 -1.41 14.57
CA LYS A 12 -36.80 -1.85 15.92
C LYS A 12 -35.68 -2.89 15.90
N SER A 13 -35.53 -3.63 14.80
CA SER A 13 -34.50 -4.65 14.65
C SER A 13 -33.26 -4.09 13.96
N ASP A 14 -32.10 -4.20 14.61
CA ASP A 14 -30.79 -3.79 14.06
C ASP A 14 -30.51 -4.44 12.70
N MET A 15 -30.92 -5.71 12.51
CA MET A 15 -30.70 -6.45 11.26
C MET A 15 -31.48 -5.85 10.10
N VAL A 16 -32.73 -5.42 10.34
CA VAL A 16 -33.54 -4.77 9.31
C VAL A 16 -32.97 -3.41 8.95
N ASN A 17 -32.54 -2.63 9.96
CA ASN A 17 -31.90 -1.33 9.75
C ASN A 17 -30.61 -1.48 8.95
N TYR A 18 -29.77 -2.46 9.30
CA TYR A 18 -28.51 -2.71 8.61
C TYR A 18 -28.75 -3.13 7.15
N GLU A 19 -29.65 -4.08 6.90
CA GLU A 19 -29.94 -4.57 5.54
C GLU A 19 -30.58 -3.45 4.67
N ALA A 20 -31.42 -2.61 5.24
CA ALA A 20 -31.97 -1.45 4.54
C ALA A 20 -30.87 -0.44 4.16
N ALA A 21 -29.96 -0.12 5.13
CA ALA A 21 -28.86 0.77 4.86
C ALA A 21 -27.91 0.20 3.79
N ARG A 22 -27.58 -1.11 3.87
CA ARG A 22 -26.77 -1.81 2.87
C ARG A 22 -27.42 -1.77 1.48
N ALA A 23 -28.69 -2.10 1.39
CA ALA A 23 -29.43 -2.08 0.13
C ALA A 23 -29.44 -0.69 -0.51
N ILE A 24 -29.57 0.39 0.26
CA ILE A 24 -29.47 1.75 -0.24
C ILE A 24 -28.07 2.04 -0.77
N CYS A 25 -27.02 1.63 -0.08
CA CYS A 25 -25.62 1.81 -0.52
C CYS A 25 -25.28 1.04 -1.81
N GLU A 26 -25.96 -0.07 -2.08
CA GLU A 26 -25.76 -0.91 -3.27
C GLU A 26 -26.62 -0.49 -4.48
N MET A 27 -27.55 0.44 -4.32
CA MET A 27 -28.41 0.92 -5.42
C MET A 27 -27.60 1.70 -6.47
N ARG A 28 -27.85 1.45 -7.76
CA ARG A 28 -27.09 2.08 -8.87
C ARG A 28 -27.33 3.58 -9.05
N ASN A 29 -28.52 4.09 -8.71
CA ASN A 29 -28.94 5.47 -8.96
C ASN A 29 -29.33 6.15 -7.65
N VAL A 30 -28.40 6.27 -6.72
CA VAL A 30 -28.61 6.89 -5.41
C VAL A 30 -28.05 8.30 -5.40
N THR A 31 -28.83 9.26 -4.91
CA THR A 31 -28.34 10.63 -4.70
C THR A 31 -27.48 10.71 -3.43
N SER A 32 -26.56 11.68 -3.37
CA SER A 32 -25.72 11.90 -2.19
C SER A 32 -26.55 12.12 -0.93
N GLN A 33 -27.72 12.75 -1.03
CA GLN A 33 -28.62 12.97 0.10
C GLN A 33 -29.24 11.67 0.63
N GLN A 34 -29.58 10.73 -0.26
CA GLN A 34 -30.09 9.41 0.11
C GLN A 34 -29.01 8.57 0.77
N LEU A 35 -27.76 8.62 0.24
CA LEU A 35 -26.60 7.96 0.85
C LEU A 35 -26.32 8.50 2.25
N THR A 36 -26.42 9.80 2.47
CA THR A 36 -26.17 10.40 3.79
C THR A 36 -27.00 9.76 4.89
N ARG A 37 -28.29 9.44 4.62
CA ARG A 37 -29.15 8.78 5.62
C ARG A 37 -28.74 7.35 5.91
N ALA A 38 -28.38 6.57 4.89
CA ALA A 38 -27.89 5.21 5.05
C ALA A 38 -26.53 5.19 5.76
N VAL A 39 -25.61 6.09 5.39
CA VAL A 39 -24.31 6.26 6.04
C VAL A 39 -24.45 6.63 7.50
N ALA A 40 -25.36 7.57 7.86
CA ALA A 40 -25.62 7.92 9.25
C ALA A 40 -26.10 6.73 10.08
N GLN A 41 -26.95 5.86 9.51
CA GLN A 41 -27.37 4.63 10.19
C GLN A 41 -26.23 3.64 10.37
N LEU A 42 -25.37 3.47 9.35
CA LEU A 42 -24.16 2.61 9.45
C LEU A 42 -23.17 3.18 10.47
N GLN A 43 -23.04 4.51 10.57
CA GLN A 43 -22.19 5.17 11.55
C GLN A 43 -22.60 4.84 12.99
N ILE A 44 -23.89 4.79 13.30
CA ILE A 44 -24.39 4.38 14.61
C ILE A 44 -23.92 2.96 14.95
N PHE A 45 -23.88 2.06 13.96
CA PHE A 45 -23.44 0.69 14.16
C PHE A 45 -21.92 0.56 14.39
N LEU A 46 -21.10 1.53 14.00
CA LEU A 46 -19.67 1.54 14.31
C LEU A 46 -19.41 1.61 15.84
N SER A 47 -20.31 2.23 16.58
CA SER A 47 -20.25 2.33 18.05
C SER A 47 -21.00 1.18 18.75
N SER A 48 -21.55 0.21 18.02
CA SER A 48 -22.30 -0.91 18.60
C SER A 48 -21.40 -1.82 19.45
N PRO A 49 -21.90 -2.31 20.61
CA PRO A 49 -21.18 -3.31 21.40
C PRO A 49 -21.13 -4.70 20.73
N LYS A 50 -21.93 -4.93 19.68
CA LYS A 50 -21.98 -6.20 18.92
C LYS A 50 -20.90 -6.21 17.82
N PRO A 51 -19.82 -7.01 17.94
CA PRO A 51 -18.71 -7.01 16.96
C PRO A 51 -19.15 -7.36 15.54
N THR A 52 -20.14 -8.25 15.41
CA THR A 52 -20.68 -8.67 14.09
C THR A 52 -21.35 -7.51 13.37
N LEU A 53 -22.15 -6.72 14.06
CA LEU A 53 -22.85 -5.56 13.49
C LEU A 53 -21.86 -4.44 13.13
N LYS A 54 -20.90 -4.17 14.04
CA LYS A 54 -19.79 -3.25 13.81
C LYS A 54 -19.01 -3.61 12.56
N PHE A 55 -18.60 -4.89 12.45
CA PHE A 55 -17.87 -5.40 11.28
C PHE A 55 -18.68 -5.28 9.98
N ALA A 56 -19.97 -5.65 10.02
CA ALA A 56 -20.85 -5.58 8.86
C ALA A 56 -21.03 -4.13 8.37
N ALA A 57 -21.24 -3.18 9.27
CA ALA A 57 -21.35 -1.75 8.95
C ALA A 57 -20.04 -1.24 8.31
N LEU A 58 -18.91 -1.54 8.93
CA LEU A 58 -17.60 -1.12 8.45
C LEU A 58 -17.28 -1.71 7.06
N ARG A 59 -17.61 -2.98 6.82
CA ARG A 59 -17.45 -3.62 5.52
C ARG A 59 -18.28 -2.92 4.44
N THR A 60 -19.51 -2.57 4.73
CA THR A 60 -20.40 -1.84 3.79
C THR A 60 -19.86 -0.45 3.50
N LEU A 61 -19.40 0.30 4.52
CA LEU A 61 -18.75 1.60 4.34
C LEU A 61 -17.46 1.50 3.53
N SER A 62 -16.66 0.46 3.75
CA SER A 62 -15.44 0.21 2.97
C SER A 62 -15.72 -0.05 1.49
N ALA A 63 -16.80 -0.76 1.17
CA ALA A 63 -17.25 -0.97 -0.20
C ALA A 63 -17.76 0.34 -0.83
N LEU A 64 -18.58 1.09 -0.08
CA LEU A 64 -19.10 2.40 -0.52
C LEU A 64 -17.98 3.43 -0.75
N ALA A 65 -16.91 3.39 0.03
CA ALA A 65 -15.76 4.29 -0.09
C ALA A 65 -15.04 4.17 -1.45
N LEU A 66 -15.22 3.09 -2.20
CA LEU A 66 -14.67 2.93 -3.55
C LEU A 66 -15.39 3.81 -4.58
N THR A 67 -16.68 4.03 -4.41
CA THR A 67 -17.53 4.77 -5.35
C THR A 67 -17.88 6.18 -4.86
N HIS A 68 -18.11 6.31 -3.55
CA HIS A 68 -18.54 7.56 -2.90
C HIS A 68 -17.70 7.91 -1.66
N PRO A 69 -16.37 8.16 -1.81
CA PRO A 69 -15.48 8.41 -0.67
C PRO A 69 -15.88 9.63 0.17
N THR A 70 -16.42 10.67 -0.46
CA THR A 70 -16.86 11.89 0.23
C THR A 70 -18.04 11.65 1.17
N SER A 71 -18.98 10.78 0.79
CA SER A 71 -20.12 10.43 1.63
C SER A 71 -19.71 9.64 2.87
N VAL A 72 -18.67 8.82 2.77
CA VAL A 72 -18.14 8.01 3.87
C VAL A 72 -17.20 8.81 4.78
N ALA A 73 -16.63 9.91 4.29
CA ALA A 73 -15.68 10.73 5.06
C ALA A 73 -16.25 11.28 6.38
N SER A 74 -17.58 11.44 6.50
CA SER A 74 -18.25 11.83 7.76
C SER A 74 -18.01 10.83 8.90
N CYS A 75 -17.75 9.55 8.58
CA CYS A 75 -17.51 8.49 9.56
C CYS A 75 -16.02 8.35 9.96
N ASN A 76 -15.11 9.18 9.43
CA ASN A 76 -13.67 9.00 9.62
C ASN A 76 -13.25 9.04 11.10
N LEU A 77 -13.86 9.93 11.92
CA LEU A 77 -13.55 10.00 13.34
C LEU A 77 -13.91 8.71 14.09
N ASP A 78 -15.07 8.12 13.78
CA ASP A 78 -15.49 6.86 14.38
C ASP A 78 -14.59 5.70 13.94
N MET A 79 -14.17 5.70 12.67
CA MET A 79 -13.23 4.70 12.16
C MET A 79 -11.84 4.83 12.78
N GLU A 80 -11.36 6.05 13.06
CA GLU A 80 -10.09 6.26 13.77
C GLU A 80 -10.10 5.60 15.16
N ASN A 81 -11.22 5.64 15.87
CA ASN A 81 -11.37 4.95 17.16
C ASN A 81 -11.31 3.42 17.01
N LEU A 82 -11.72 2.89 15.85
CA LEU A 82 -11.70 1.44 15.57
C LEU A 82 -10.31 0.90 15.18
N ILE A 83 -9.32 1.73 14.94
CA ILE A 83 -7.92 1.28 14.69
C ILE A 83 -7.39 0.50 15.89
N SER A 84 -7.77 0.87 17.09
CA SER A 84 -7.38 0.21 18.35
C SER A 84 -8.36 -0.89 18.80
N ASP A 85 -9.29 -1.32 17.95
CA ASP A 85 -10.24 -2.40 18.30
C ASP A 85 -9.50 -3.72 18.51
N SER A 86 -9.91 -4.48 19.52
CA SER A 86 -9.34 -5.80 19.82
C SER A 86 -9.51 -6.82 18.68
N ASN A 87 -10.55 -6.64 17.86
CA ASN A 87 -10.76 -7.44 16.65
C ASN A 87 -9.93 -6.87 15.49
N ARG A 88 -8.86 -7.57 15.15
CA ARG A 88 -7.91 -7.15 14.09
C ARG A 88 -8.55 -6.99 12.71
N SER A 89 -9.60 -7.76 12.41
CA SER A 89 -10.36 -7.58 11.16
C SER A 89 -11.08 -6.23 11.12
N ILE A 90 -11.69 -5.81 12.24
CA ILE A 90 -12.34 -4.50 12.36
C ILE A 90 -11.30 -3.40 12.19
N ALA A 91 -10.19 -3.48 12.92
CA ALA A 91 -9.11 -2.50 12.86
C ALA A 91 -8.54 -2.38 11.43
N THR A 92 -8.30 -3.50 10.75
CA THR A 92 -7.78 -3.50 9.35
C THR A 92 -8.77 -2.86 8.38
N TYR A 93 -10.07 -3.18 8.47
CA TYR A 93 -11.08 -2.54 7.62
C TYR A 93 -11.22 -1.03 7.93
N ALA A 94 -11.11 -0.62 9.18
CA ALA A 94 -11.11 0.79 9.56
C ALA A 94 -9.94 1.54 8.93
N ILE A 95 -8.71 1.02 9.06
CA ILE A 95 -7.51 1.59 8.45
C ILE A 95 -7.65 1.69 6.93
N THR A 96 -8.02 0.61 6.27
CA THR A 96 -8.11 0.58 4.81
C THR A 96 -9.20 1.50 4.28
N THR A 97 -10.29 1.68 5.03
CA THR A 97 -11.35 2.63 4.68
C THR A 97 -10.88 4.07 4.88
N LEU A 98 -10.21 4.37 5.98
CA LEU A 98 -9.60 5.69 6.23
C LEU A 98 -8.57 6.07 5.18
N LEU A 99 -7.77 5.11 4.68
CA LEU A 99 -6.83 5.35 3.58
C LEU A 99 -7.54 5.70 2.26
N LYS A 100 -8.73 5.16 2.03
CA LYS A 100 -9.55 5.49 0.84
C LYS A 100 -10.24 6.86 0.96
N THR A 101 -10.76 7.18 2.15
CA THR A 101 -11.58 8.39 2.41
C THR A 101 -10.77 9.56 2.94
N GLY A 102 -9.55 9.32 3.44
CA GLY A 102 -8.68 10.32 4.03
C GLY A 102 -8.30 11.44 3.07
N ASN A 103 -8.06 12.62 3.64
CA ASN A 103 -7.52 13.78 2.95
C ASN A 103 -6.01 13.90 3.21
N GLU A 104 -5.33 14.76 2.45
CA GLU A 104 -3.90 14.96 2.57
C GLU A 104 -3.44 15.38 3.98
N ALA A 105 -4.25 16.18 4.68
CA ALA A 105 -3.96 16.62 6.04
C ALA A 105 -3.99 15.48 7.09
N SER A 106 -4.79 14.44 6.85
CA SER A 106 -4.90 13.29 7.77
C SER A 106 -3.80 12.23 7.55
N VAL A 107 -3.11 12.25 6.39
CA VAL A 107 -2.13 11.22 6.02
C VAL A 107 -1.03 11.06 7.06
N ASP A 108 -0.44 12.16 7.54
CA ASP A 108 0.67 12.10 8.49
C ASP A 108 0.28 11.42 9.81
N ARG A 109 -0.94 11.69 10.29
CA ARG A 109 -1.48 11.08 11.51
C ARG A 109 -1.80 9.60 11.30
N LEU A 110 -2.46 9.27 10.18
CA LEU A 110 -2.79 7.89 9.83
C LEU A 110 -1.53 7.03 9.68
N MET A 111 -0.50 7.53 9.01
CA MET A 111 0.76 6.79 8.83
C MET A 111 1.43 6.46 10.16
N LYS A 112 1.41 7.36 11.14
CA LYS A 112 1.94 7.09 12.50
C LYS A 112 1.16 5.99 13.22
N GLN A 113 -0.17 6.02 13.14
CA GLN A 113 -1.03 4.99 13.75
C GLN A 113 -0.83 3.64 13.10
N ILE A 114 -0.72 3.60 11.77
CA ILE A 114 -0.51 2.37 10.99
C ILE A 114 0.85 1.75 11.32
N THR A 115 1.90 2.53 11.50
CA THR A 115 3.23 2.02 11.86
C THR A 115 3.19 1.19 13.14
N GLY A 116 2.49 1.67 14.18
CA GLY A 116 2.30 0.89 15.41
C GLY A 116 1.47 -0.37 15.20
N PHE A 117 0.45 -0.29 14.36
CA PHE A 117 -0.46 -1.40 14.10
C PHE A 117 0.17 -2.55 13.30
N MET A 118 1.11 -2.25 12.39
CA MET A 118 1.75 -3.25 11.52
C MET A 118 2.47 -4.36 12.27
N SER A 119 3.02 -4.08 13.45
CA SER A 119 3.70 -5.08 14.28
C SER A 119 2.75 -6.07 14.96
N GLU A 120 1.46 -5.75 15.00
CA GLU A 120 0.46 -6.51 15.77
C GLU A 120 -0.44 -7.40 14.89
N ILE A 121 -0.31 -7.34 13.57
CA ILE A 121 -1.17 -8.06 12.61
C ILE A 121 -0.42 -9.13 11.83
N SER A 122 -1.17 -10.12 11.34
CA SER A 122 -0.61 -11.17 10.47
C SER A 122 -0.28 -10.63 9.08
N ASP A 123 0.59 -11.33 8.36
CA ASP A 123 1.05 -10.95 7.02
C ASP A 123 -0.10 -10.78 6.02
N GLU A 124 -1.16 -11.56 6.14
CA GLU A 124 -2.35 -11.41 5.28
C GLU A 124 -2.99 -10.04 5.42
N PHE A 125 -3.11 -9.54 6.66
CA PHE A 125 -3.63 -8.19 6.91
C PHE A 125 -2.61 -7.11 6.52
N LYS A 126 -1.32 -7.36 6.71
CA LYS A 126 -0.25 -6.44 6.26
C LYS A 126 -0.32 -6.19 4.76
N VAL A 127 -0.54 -7.23 3.94
CA VAL A 127 -0.72 -7.11 2.48
C VAL A 127 -1.87 -6.14 2.15
N ILE A 128 -3.02 -6.29 2.80
CA ILE A 128 -4.19 -5.43 2.56
C ILE A 128 -3.89 -3.95 2.91
N VAL A 129 -3.18 -3.72 4.01
CA VAL A 129 -2.78 -2.36 4.43
C VAL A 129 -1.78 -1.75 3.44
N VAL A 130 -0.79 -2.52 3.01
CA VAL A 130 0.21 -2.08 2.02
C VAL A 130 -0.44 -1.72 0.67
N ASP A 131 -1.40 -2.51 0.19
CA ASP A 131 -2.14 -2.22 -1.04
C ASP A 131 -2.97 -0.93 -0.92
N ALA A 132 -3.55 -0.67 0.25
CA ALA A 132 -4.25 0.58 0.51
C ALA A 132 -3.29 1.78 0.55
N ILE A 133 -2.11 1.65 1.16
CA ILE A 133 -1.05 2.68 1.16
C ILE A 133 -0.54 2.93 -0.26
N ARG A 134 -0.34 1.88 -1.05
CA ARG A 134 0.03 1.99 -2.48
C ARG A 134 -0.96 2.88 -3.24
N SER A 135 -2.26 2.66 -3.04
CA SER A 135 -3.30 3.50 -3.65
C SER A 135 -3.24 4.94 -3.15
N LEU A 136 -2.92 5.14 -1.87
CA LEU A 136 -2.78 6.46 -1.26
C LEU A 136 -1.57 7.23 -1.81
N CYS A 137 -0.43 6.54 -2.05
CA CYS A 137 0.76 7.13 -2.64
C CYS A 137 0.47 7.76 -4.01
N LEU A 138 -0.34 7.07 -4.82
CA LEU A 138 -0.74 7.56 -6.14
C LEU A 138 -1.74 8.71 -6.06
N LYS A 139 -2.56 8.74 -5.01
CA LYS A 139 -3.55 9.81 -4.78
C LYS A 139 -2.89 11.10 -4.27
N PHE A 140 -1.86 10.99 -3.42
CA PHE A 140 -1.16 12.13 -2.80
C PHE A 140 0.36 12.08 -3.02
N PRO A 141 0.85 12.37 -4.25
CA PRO A 141 2.28 12.31 -4.57
C PRO A 141 3.15 13.21 -3.67
N ASN A 142 2.61 14.34 -3.19
CA ASN A 142 3.32 15.27 -2.31
C ASN A 142 3.74 14.63 -0.96
N LYS A 143 3.07 13.55 -0.53
CA LYS A 143 3.39 12.79 0.69
C LYS A 143 4.29 11.58 0.44
N GLN A 144 4.86 11.45 -0.77
CA GLN A 144 5.64 10.29 -1.20
C GLN A 144 6.83 9.98 -0.26
N ALA A 145 7.52 10.99 0.26
CA ALA A 145 8.68 10.78 1.14
C ALA A 145 8.31 10.04 2.44
N LEU A 146 7.20 10.43 3.07
CA LEU A 146 6.69 9.80 4.28
C LEU A 146 6.28 8.34 4.02
N MET A 147 5.53 8.11 2.94
CA MET A 147 5.05 6.78 2.58
C MET A 147 6.19 5.85 2.17
N LEU A 148 7.19 6.37 1.44
CA LEU A 148 8.37 5.62 1.06
C LEU A 148 9.21 5.23 2.29
N THR A 149 9.38 6.14 3.24
CA THR A 149 10.05 5.85 4.52
C THR A 149 9.33 4.73 5.26
N PHE A 150 8.01 4.77 5.31
CA PHE A 150 7.21 3.69 5.90
C PHE A 150 7.40 2.37 5.15
N LEU A 151 7.24 2.36 3.81
CA LEU A 151 7.42 1.14 3.01
C LEU A 151 8.81 0.55 3.15
N SER A 152 9.85 1.39 3.23
CA SER A 152 11.22 0.93 3.43
C SER A 152 11.45 0.36 4.83
N SER A 153 10.80 0.88 5.87
CA SER A 153 10.89 0.32 7.22
C SER A 153 10.25 -1.07 7.28
N VAL A 154 9.01 -1.21 6.80
CA VAL A 154 8.31 -2.51 6.82
C VAL A 154 8.93 -3.53 5.86
N LEU A 155 9.69 -3.08 4.85
CA LEU A 155 10.46 -3.97 3.99
C LEU A 155 11.61 -4.67 4.74
N ARG A 156 12.11 -4.06 5.81
CA ARG A 156 13.16 -4.63 6.68
C ARG A 156 12.60 -5.51 7.79
N ASP A 157 11.31 -5.35 8.15
CA ASP A 157 10.67 -6.17 9.18
C ASP A 157 10.61 -7.64 8.75
N GLU A 158 10.48 -8.56 9.69
CA GLU A 158 10.22 -9.96 9.39
C GLU A 158 8.88 -10.14 8.67
N GLY A 159 8.82 -11.09 7.73
CA GLY A 159 7.58 -11.35 7.01
C GLY A 159 7.75 -12.31 5.83
N GLY A 160 6.65 -12.95 5.44
CA GLY A 160 6.61 -13.92 4.35
C GLY A 160 6.73 -13.30 2.96
N TYR A 161 6.87 -14.16 1.97
CA TYR A 161 7.04 -13.78 0.57
C TYR A 161 5.97 -12.84 0.04
N ASP A 162 4.69 -13.12 0.29
CA ASP A 162 3.59 -12.33 -0.27
C ASP A 162 3.54 -10.93 0.31
N PHE A 163 3.85 -10.77 1.61
CA PHE A 163 3.97 -9.47 2.25
C PHE A 163 5.14 -8.67 1.65
N LYS A 164 6.35 -9.24 1.61
CA LYS A 164 7.51 -8.58 1.00
C LYS A 164 7.29 -8.21 -0.46
N ARG A 165 6.63 -9.09 -1.20
CA ARG A 165 6.24 -8.84 -2.58
C ARG A 165 5.31 -7.64 -2.70
N SER A 166 4.27 -7.53 -1.87
CA SER A 166 3.33 -6.40 -1.93
C SER A 166 4.03 -5.06 -1.65
N VAL A 167 4.99 -5.04 -0.71
CA VAL A 167 5.79 -3.83 -0.41
C VAL A 167 6.69 -3.46 -1.60
N VAL A 168 7.38 -4.44 -2.18
CA VAL A 168 8.23 -4.21 -3.36
C VAL A 168 7.42 -3.69 -4.55
N GLU A 169 6.22 -4.26 -4.80
CA GLU A 169 5.32 -3.76 -5.85
C GLU A 169 4.86 -2.32 -5.61
N ALA A 170 4.55 -1.96 -4.35
CA ALA A 170 4.19 -0.60 -4.01
C ALA A 170 5.34 0.38 -4.30
N ILE A 171 6.58 0.01 -3.96
CA ILE A 171 7.78 0.80 -4.27
C ILE A 171 8.01 0.89 -5.79
N PHE A 172 7.77 -0.19 -6.53
CA PHE A 172 7.88 -0.20 -8.01
C PHE A 172 6.91 0.79 -8.66
N ASP A 173 5.67 0.84 -8.18
CA ASP A 173 4.70 1.81 -8.67
C ASP A 173 5.10 3.25 -8.34
N MET A 174 5.65 3.49 -7.16
CA MET A 174 6.19 4.82 -6.83
C MET A 174 7.29 5.23 -7.80
N ILE A 175 8.25 4.34 -8.11
CA ILE A 175 9.32 4.60 -9.08
C ILE A 175 8.75 4.91 -10.48
N LYS A 176 7.68 4.22 -10.85
CA LYS A 176 7.06 4.35 -12.17
C LYS A 176 6.24 5.63 -12.34
N TYR A 177 5.48 6.01 -11.31
CA TYR A 177 4.48 7.08 -11.40
C TYR A 177 4.87 8.37 -10.69
N ILE A 178 5.84 8.35 -9.76
CA ILE A 178 6.28 9.50 -8.97
C ILE A 178 7.78 9.74 -9.20
N ALA A 179 8.09 10.64 -10.11
CA ALA A 179 9.48 10.89 -10.54
C ALA A 179 10.41 11.30 -9.39
N GLU A 180 9.91 12.09 -8.43
CA GLU A 180 10.65 12.62 -7.28
C GLU A 180 11.08 11.52 -6.29
N SER A 181 10.34 10.41 -6.22
CA SER A 181 10.64 9.28 -5.32
C SER A 181 11.72 8.34 -5.86
N LYS A 182 12.03 8.43 -7.15
CA LYS A 182 12.81 7.41 -7.87
C LYS A 182 14.17 7.12 -7.25
N GLU A 183 15.00 8.13 -7.00
CA GLU A 183 16.35 7.91 -6.48
C GLU A 183 16.35 7.29 -5.09
N THR A 184 15.49 7.80 -4.20
CA THR A 184 15.36 7.30 -2.83
C THR A 184 14.80 5.88 -2.82
N ALA A 185 13.78 5.62 -3.64
CA ALA A 185 13.18 4.29 -3.77
C ALA A 185 14.18 3.25 -4.29
N LEU A 186 14.97 3.59 -5.32
CA LEU A 186 16.02 2.71 -5.83
C LEU A 186 17.10 2.45 -4.78
N ALA A 187 17.46 3.44 -3.94
CA ALA A 187 18.40 3.25 -2.86
C ALA A 187 17.89 2.24 -1.82
N HIS A 188 16.63 2.35 -1.39
CA HIS A 188 16.02 1.39 -0.46
C HIS A 188 15.93 -0.02 -1.05
N LEU A 189 15.67 -0.16 -2.35
CA LEU A 189 15.69 -1.47 -3.01
C LEU A 189 17.10 -2.06 -3.08
N CYS A 190 18.14 -1.24 -3.22
CA CYS A 190 19.53 -1.70 -3.15
C CYS A 190 19.89 -2.26 -1.78
N GLU A 191 19.47 -1.58 -0.72
CA GLU A 191 19.65 -2.07 0.65
C GLU A 191 18.89 -3.38 0.87
N PHE A 192 17.65 -3.46 0.38
CA PHE A 192 16.83 -4.66 0.52
C PHE A 192 17.44 -5.90 -0.14
N ILE A 193 18.04 -5.79 -1.33
CA ILE A 193 18.62 -6.96 -2.00
C ILE A 193 19.86 -7.51 -1.31
N GLU A 194 20.47 -6.78 -0.39
CA GLU A 194 21.66 -7.28 0.35
C GLU A 194 21.29 -8.44 1.28
N ASP A 195 20.09 -8.39 1.90
CA ASP A 195 19.62 -9.37 2.87
C ASP A 195 18.37 -10.13 2.40
N CYS A 196 18.01 -10.03 1.13
CA CYS A 196 16.80 -10.64 0.61
C CYS A 196 16.94 -12.15 0.40
N GLU A 197 16.22 -12.93 1.20
CA GLU A 197 16.20 -14.41 1.10
C GLU A 197 15.35 -14.92 -0.08
N PHE A 198 14.50 -14.09 -0.68
CA PHE A 198 13.57 -14.47 -1.73
C PHE A 198 14.16 -14.29 -3.13
N THR A 199 14.74 -15.35 -3.70
CA THR A 199 15.34 -15.35 -5.03
C THR A 199 14.49 -14.64 -6.09
N LYS A 200 13.17 -14.90 -6.13
CA LYS A 200 12.26 -14.28 -7.11
C LYS A 200 12.17 -12.77 -6.95
N LEU A 201 12.17 -12.25 -5.72
CA LEU A 201 12.14 -10.81 -5.46
C LEU A 201 13.48 -10.16 -5.80
N SER A 202 14.60 -10.77 -5.39
CA SER A 202 15.94 -10.28 -5.74
C SER A 202 16.11 -10.13 -7.24
N VAL A 203 15.69 -11.12 -8.03
CA VAL A 203 15.72 -11.07 -9.52
C VAL A 203 14.89 -9.90 -10.05
N ARG A 204 13.69 -9.69 -9.53
CA ARG A 204 12.83 -8.59 -9.98
C ARG A 204 13.41 -7.21 -9.65
N VAL A 205 13.94 -7.05 -8.44
CA VAL A 205 14.58 -5.80 -8.03
C VAL A 205 15.83 -5.53 -8.87
N LEU A 206 16.69 -6.54 -9.09
CA LEU A 206 17.85 -6.42 -9.97
C LEU A 206 17.47 -6.01 -11.39
N HIS A 207 16.40 -6.59 -11.93
CA HIS A 207 15.87 -6.22 -13.25
C HIS A 207 15.46 -4.75 -13.33
N LEU A 208 14.74 -4.26 -12.32
CA LEU A 208 14.35 -2.85 -12.22
C LEU A 208 15.58 -1.93 -12.09
N LEU A 209 16.52 -2.28 -11.22
CA LEU A 209 17.79 -1.53 -11.05
C LEU A 209 18.55 -1.43 -12.36
N GLY A 210 18.60 -2.51 -13.16
CA GLY A 210 19.24 -2.52 -14.49
C GLY A 210 18.54 -1.61 -15.52
N ILE A 211 17.24 -1.36 -15.37
CA ILE A 211 16.47 -0.50 -16.28
C ILE A 211 16.51 0.97 -15.85
N GLU A 212 16.31 1.23 -14.56
CA GLU A 212 16.12 2.58 -14.03
C GLU A 212 17.43 3.19 -13.50
N GLY A 213 18.34 2.38 -12.97
CA GLY A 213 19.63 2.84 -12.41
C GLY A 213 20.50 3.63 -13.40
N PRO A 214 20.67 3.17 -14.66
CA PRO A 214 21.46 3.91 -15.67
C PRO A 214 20.90 5.29 -16.01
N LYS A 215 19.61 5.53 -15.76
CA LYS A 215 18.92 6.80 -16.06
C LYS A 215 19.03 7.83 -14.94
N THR A 216 19.55 7.43 -13.78
CA THR A 216 19.69 8.33 -12.63
C THR A 216 20.91 9.24 -12.77
N PRO A 217 20.98 10.36 -12.03
CA PRO A 217 22.16 11.25 -12.03
C PRO A 217 23.45 10.57 -11.56
N ASN A 218 23.34 9.61 -10.61
CA ASN A 218 24.47 8.92 -9.99
C ASN A 218 24.40 7.39 -10.18
N PRO A 219 24.56 6.85 -11.41
CA PRO A 219 24.39 5.42 -11.69
C PRO A 219 25.42 4.53 -10.97
N THR A 220 26.62 5.05 -10.70
CA THR A 220 27.72 4.29 -10.05
C THR A 220 27.36 3.79 -8.65
N LYS A 221 26.44 4.49 -7.95
CA LYS A 221 25.96 4.11 -6.63
C LYS A 221 25.34 2.70 -6.63
N TYR A 222 24.62 2.35 -7.69
CA TYR A 222 23.88 1.08 -7.78
C TYR A 222 24.77 -0.09 -8.23
N ILE A 223 25.83 0.17 -8.99
CA ILE A 223 26.72 -0.86 -9.54
C ILE A 223 27.33 -1.72 -8.43
N ARG A 224 27.73 -1.12 -7.30
CA ARG A 224 28.33 -1.85 -6.17
C ARG A 224 27.34 -2.87 -5.59
N TYR A 225 26.09 -2.48 -5.35
CA TYR A 225 25.07 -3.37 -4.80
C TYR A 225 24.76 -4.52 -5.75
N ILE A 226 24.67 -4.25 -7.05
CA ILE A 226 24.42 -5.27 -8.08
C ILE A 226 25.61 -6.22 -8.17
N TYR A 227 26.84 -5.72 -8.16
CA TYR A 227 28.05 -6.55 -8.24
C TYR A 227 28.21 -7.49 -7.04
N ASN A 228 27.86 -7.05 -5.84
CA ASN A 228 27.86 -7.92 -4.67
C ASN A 228 26.96 -9.14 -4.87
N ARG A 229 25.86 -9.00 -5.60
CA ARG A 229 24.97 -10.13 -5.92
C ARG A 229 25.58 -11.10 -6.96
N VAL A 230 26.49 -10.63 -7.81
CA VAL A 230 27.25 -11.53 -8.70
C VAL A 230 28.14 -12.48 -7.91
N VAL A 231 28.77 -11.97 -6.85
CA VAL A 231 29.79 -12.70 -6.06
C VAL A 231 29.13 -13.61 -5.02
N LEU A 232 28.09 -13.12 -4.33
CA LEU A 232 27.60 -13.72 -3.08
C LEU A 232 26.37 -14.63 -3.28
N GLU A 233 25.74 -14.60 -4.45
CA GLU A 233 24.40 -15.20 -4.64
C GLU A 233 24.41 -16.53 -5.42
N ASN A 234 23.24 -17.18 -5.42
CA ASN A 234 22.98 -18.37 -6.24
C ASN A 234 23.00 -18.06 -7.74
N ALA A 235 23.03 -19.08 -8.57
CA ALA A 235 23.17 -18.95 -10.03
C ALA A 235 22.06 -18.10 -10.69
N ILE A 236 20.83 -18.17 -10.17
CA ILE A 236 19.66 -17.44 -10.72
C ILE A 236 19.79 -15.94 -10.46
N VAL A 237 20.08 -15.57 -9.21
CA VAL A 237 20.28 -14.15 -8.82
C VAL A 237 21.55 -13.60 -9.48
N ARG A 238 22.61 -14.40 -9.56
CA ARG A 238 23.86 -14.05 -10.23
C ARG A 238 23.63 -13.70 -11.70
N ALA A 239 22.89 -14.53 -12.43
CA ALA A 239 22.55 -14.28 -13.83
C ALA A 239 21.77 -12.97 -14.02
N ALA A 240 20.81 -12.69 -13.13
CA ALA A 240 20.07 -11.43 -13.13
C ALA A 240 20.97 -10.23 -12.83
N ALA A 241 21.91 -10.36 -11.89
CA ALA A 241 22.86 -9.30 -11.54
C ALA A 241 23.82 -8.99 -12.72
N VAL A 242 24.37 -10.02 -13.37
CA VAL A 242 25.21 -9.86 -14.58
C VAL A 242 24.43 -9.16 -15.69
N THR A 243 23.19 -9.61 -15.95
CA THR A 243 22.31 -8.97 -16.94
C THR A 243 22.04 -7.50 -16.61
N SER A 244 21.85 -7.17 -15.33
CA SER A 244 21.63 -5.80 -14.89
C SER A 244 22.88 -4.94 -15.06
N LEU A 245 24.07 -5.45 -14.73
CA LEU A 245 25.35 -4.76 -14.99
C LEU A 245 25.56 -4.50 -16.49
N ALA A 246 25.27 -5.48 -17.35
CA ALA A 246 25.37 -5.30 -18.80
C ALA A 246 24.50 -4.13 -19.28
N LYS A 247 23.28 -3.96 -18.72
CA LYS A 247 22.41 -2.83 -19.04
C LYS A 247 23.03 -1.48 -18.64
N PHE A 248 23.77 -1.40 -17.53
CA PHE A 248 24.52 -0.17 -17.18
C PHE A 248 25.61 0.13 -18.23
N GLY A 249 26.26 -0.88 -18.77
CA GLY A 249 27.21 -0.72 -19.87
C GLY A 249 26.57 -0.23 -21.18
N VAL A 250 25.36 -0.72 -21.49
CA VAL A 250 24.64 -0.36 -22.72
C VAL A 250 23.97 1.02 -22.61
N TYR A 251 23.24 1.25 -21.54
CA TYR A 251 22.42 2.47 -21.37
C TYR A 251 23.13 3.61 -20.64
N GLY A 252 24.27 3.33 -19.97
CA GLY A 252 25.06 4.35 -19.30
C GLY A 252 25.58 5.41 -20.29
N LYS A 253 25.38 6.68 -19.98
CA LYS A 253 25.83 7.81 -20.81
C LYS A 253 27.32 8.10 -20.62
N ASP A 254 27.89 7.74 -19.48
CA ASP A 254 29.27 8.05 -19.11
C ASP A 254 30.22 6.92 -19.55
N ALA A 255 31.31 7.32 -20.22
CA ALA A 255 32.36 6.40 -20.66
C ALA A 255 33.09 5.72 -19.48
N THR A 256 33.15 6.36 -18.32
CA THR A 256 33.74 5.79 -17.10
C THR A 256 32.92 4.60 -16.59
N ILE A 257 31.61 4.71 -16.62
CA ILE A 257 30.69 3.62 -16.25
C ILE A 257 30.87 2.43 -17.17
N LYS A 258 30.90 2.66 -18.49
CA LYS A 258 31.11 1.60 -19.48
C LYS A 258 32.42 0.86 -19.26
N ARG A 259 33.50 1.61 -18.98
CA ARG A 259 34.81 1.02 -18.68
C ARG A 259 34.79 0.19 -17.39
N SER A 260 34.18 0.73 -16.31
CA SER A 260 34.05 0.03 -15.03
C SER A 260 33.25 -1.25 -15.16
N VAL A 261 32.10 -1.20 -15.85
CA VAL A 261 31.28 -2.39 -16.10
C VAL A 261 32.02 -3.45 -16.90
N ASN A 262 32.77 -3.06 -17.95
CA ASN A 262 33.59 -3.99 -18.72
C ASN A 262 34.65 -4.69 -17.86
N VAL A 263 35.30 -3.97 -16.95
CA VAL A 263 36.27 -4.56 -16.02
C VAL A 263 35.60 -5.56 -15.08
N LEU A 264 34.40 -5.24 -14.58
CA LEU A 264 33.65 -6.12 -13.67
C LEU A 264 33.11 -7.37 -14.35
N LEU A 265 32.69 -7.29 -15.61
CA LEU A 265 32.15 -8.42 -16.38
C LEU A 265 33.27 -9.37 -16.91
N ASN A 266 34.50 -8.91 -16.97
CA ASN A 266 35.66 -9.73 -17.40
C ASN A 266 36.41 -10.40 -16.22
N ARG A 267 35.95 -10.24 -15.00
CA ARG A 267 36.44 -10.93 -13.79
C ARG A 267 35.61 -12.15 -13.47
#